data_71e00ed7148972f942c6342c352f6ded
#
_entry.id   71e00ed7148972f942c6342c352f6ded
#
_cell.length_a   1.000
_cell.length_b   1.000
_cell.length_c   1.000
_cell.angle_alpha   90.00
_cell.angle_beta   90.00
_cell.angle_gamma   90.00
#
_symmetry.space_group_name_H-M   'P 1'
#
loop_
_entity.id
_entity.type
_entity.pdbx_description
1 polymer ?
#
loop_
_entity_poly.entity_id
_entity_poly.type
_entity_poly.pdbx_seq_one_letter_code
_entity_poly.pdbx_strand_id
1 'polypeptide(L)'
;MIRVVLPAHLRTLARVDGEVEIRVEGPATQRAVLDALEARYPMLRGTIRDHVTQRRRPFLRFFACEQDLSHEPPDAPLPDAVATGAEPLLVVGAIAGG
;
A
#
# COMPACT_ATOMS: atom_id res chain seq x y z
N MET A 1 10.44 6.95 7.56
CA MET A 1 9.75 5.66 7.29
C MET A 1 8.35 5.93 6.80
N ILE A 2 7.93 5.22 5.78
CA ILE A 2 6.57 5.33 5.26
C ILE A 2 5.68 4.40 6.08
N ARG A 3 4.54 4.92 6.53
CA ARG A 3 3.59 4.13 7.30
C ARG A 3 2.50 3.62 6.36
N VAL A 4 2.21 2.32 6.42
CA VAL A 4 1.18 1.68 5.59
C VAL A 4 0.18 1.00 6.50
N VAL A 5 -1.10 1.30 6.29
CA VAL A 5 -2.20 0.65 7.01
C VAL A 5 -2.86 -0.34 6.06
N LEU A 6 -2.86 -1.62 6.44
CA LEU A 6 -3.44 -2.69 5.64
C LEU A 6 -4.88 -2.96 6.09
N PRO A 7 -5.73 -3.46 5.18
CA PRO A 7 -7.06 -3.94 5.61
C PRO A 7 -6.93 -5.16 6.50
N ALA A 8 -7.97 -5.42 7.29
CA ALA A 8 -7.93 -6.43 8.35
C ALA A 8 -7.48 -7.80 7.85
N HIS A 9 -8.00 -8.26 6.72
CA HIS A 9 -7.65 -9.59 6.21
C HIS A 9 -6.19 -9.69 5.79
N LEU A 10 -5.58 -8.60 5.35
CA LEU A 10 -4.15 -8.58 5.01
C LEU A 10 -3.28 -8.43 6.25
N ARG A 11 -3.76 -7.72 7.27
CA ARG A 11 -3.05 -7.70 8.56
C ARG A 11 -2.95 -9.10 9.14
N THR A 12 -4.04 -9.84 9.09
CA THR A 12 -4.06 -11.23 9.55
C THR A 12 -3.08 -12.08 8.76
N LEU A 13 -3.08 -11.95 7.44
CA LEU A 13 -2.20 -12.71 6.56
C LEU A 13 -0.73 -12.40 6.84
N ALA A 14 -0.39 -11.14 7.02
CA ALA A 14 0.98 -10.70 7.29
C ALA A 14 1.37 -10.82 8.77
N ARG A 15 0.41 -11.16 9.64
CA ARG A 15 0.61 -11.31 11.09
C ARG A 15 1.10 -10.01 11.74
N VAL A 16 0.47 -8.91 11.37
CA VAL A 16 0.75 -7.61 11.97
C VAL A 16 -0.49 -7.08 12.66
N ASP A 17 -0.30 -6.32 13.75
CA ASP A 17 -1.41 -5.83 14.57
C ASP A 17 -1.86 -4.42 14.22
N GLY A 18 -1.03 -3.67 13.55
CA GLY A 18 -1.33 -2.28 13.24
C GLY A 18 -0.70 -1.86 11.94
N GLU A 19 -0.32 -0.59 11.86
CA GLU A 19 0.37 -0.12 10.67
C GLU A 19 1.78 -0.71 10.59
N VAL A 20 2.27 -0.85 9.36
CA VAL A 20 3.63 -1.31 9.13
C VAL A 20 4.47 -0.12 8.66
N GLU A 21 5.75 -0.12 9.04
CA GLU A 21 6.69 0.90 8.61
C GLU A 21 7.57 0.32 7.51
N ILE A 22 7.65 1.03 6.40
CA ILE A 22 8.39 0.59 5.23
C ILE A 22 9.44 1.63 4.89
N ARG A 23 10.67 1.17 4.69
CA ARG A 23 11.73 2.01 4.19
C ARG A 23 11.81 1.88 2.67
N VAL A 24 11.81 3.01 2.00
CA VAL A 24 11.96 3.07 0.56
C VAL A 24 13.21 3.87 0.23
N GLU A 25 14.07 3.32 -0.60
CA GLU A 25 15.23 4.04 -1.11
C GLU A 25 14.82 4.77 -2.38
N GLY A 26 15.26 6.03 -2.51
CA GLY A 26 14.89 6.86 -3.63
C GLY A 26 13.49 7.45 -3.49
N PRO A 27 12.88 7.87 -4.60
CA PRO A 27 11.56 8.53 -4.57
C PRO A 27 10.47 7.62 -4.01
N ALA A 28 9.59 8.18 -3.18
CA ALA A 28 8.47 7.45 -2.62
C ALA A 28 7.32 7.43 -3.64
N THR A 29 7.14 6.28 -4.27
CA THR A 29 6.06 6.05 -5.24
C THR A 29 5.24 4.85 -4.76
N GLN A 30 4.04 4.67 -5.32
CA GLN A 30 3.26 3.46 -5.05
C GLN A 30 4.07 2.21 -5.36
N ARG A 31 4.72 2.17 -6.51
CA ARG A 31 5.52 1.01 -6.93
C ARG A 31 6.60 0.71 -5.90
N ALA A 32 7.36 1.73 -5.50
CA ALA A 32 8.45 1.55 -4.55
C ALA A 32 7.96 1.05 -3.20
N VAL A 33 6.86 1.62 -2.71
CA VAL A 33 6.28 1.21 -1.42
C VAL A 33 5.77 -0.22 -1.48
N LEU A 34 5.05 -0.58 -2.54
CA LEU A 34 4.51 -1.93 -2.67
C LEU A 34 5.61 -2.96 -2.91
N ASP A 35 6.65 -2.61 -3.67
CA ASP A 35 7.81 -3.49 -3.83
C ASP A 35 8.47 -3.79 -2.48
N ALA A 36 8.67 -2.75 -1.67
CA ALA A 36 9.29 -2.90 -0.35
C ALA A 36 8.39 -3.68 0.61
N LEU A 37 7.08 -3.43 0.55
CA LEU A 37 6.10 -4.13 1.36
C LEU A 37 6.10 -5.63 1.03
N GLU A 38 6.09 -5.97 -0.24
CA GLU A 38 6.07 -7.37 -0.69
C GLU A 38 7.40 -8.07 -0.42
N ALA A 39 8.51 -7.33 -0.44
CA ALA A 39 9.80 -7.89 -0.07
C ALA A 39 9.85 -8.26 1.41
N ARG A 40 9.27 -7.41 2.26
CA ARG A 40 9.24 -7.66 3.70
C ARG A 40 8.17 -8.69 4.09
N TYR A 41 7.04 -8.68 3.38
CA TYR A 41 5.93 -9.60 3.64
C TYR A 41 5.59 -10.35 2.35
N PRO A 42 6.39 -11.37 1.99
CA PRO A 42 6.19 -12.08 0.71
C PRO A 42 4.81 -12.70 0.54
N MET A 43 4.11 -13.00 1.64
CA MET A 43 2.76 -13.55 1.59
C MET A 43 1.74 -12.54 1.04
N LEU A 44 2.11 -11.25 0.94
CA LEU A 44 1.22 -10.24 0.37
C LEU A 44 1.31 -10.14 -1.14
N ARG A 45 2.23 -10.85 -1.77
CA ARG A 45 2.33 -10.84 -3.24
C ARG A 45 1.04 -11.33 -3.86
N GLY A 46 0.53 -10.56 -4.83
CA GLY A 46 -0.70 -10.90 -5.52
C GLY A 46 -1.97 -10.52 -4.77
N THR A 47 -1.88 -10.02 -3.54
CA THR A 47 -3.06 -9.64 -2.75
C THR A 47 -3.49 -8.19 -2.96
N ILE A 48 -2.53 -7.29 -3.15
CA ILE A 48 -2.81 -5.86 -3.32
C ILE A 48 -2.76 -5.51 -4.80
N ARG A 49 -1.77 -6.04 -5.50
CA ARG A 49 -1.65 -5.87 -6.94
C ARG A 49 -1.37 -7.23 -7.56
N ASP A 50 -1.76 -7.38 -8.82
CA ASP A 50 -1.51 -8.61 -9.55
C ASP A 50 0.01 -8.82 -9.67
N HIS A 51 0.49 -10.02 -9.35
CA HIS A 51 1.93 -10.27 -9.30
C HIS A 51 2.60 -10.34 -10.68
N VAL A 52 1.80 -10.53 -11.74
CA VAL A 52 2.30 -10.55 -13.12
C VAL A 52 2.22 -9.15 -13.74
N THR A 53 1.03 -8.53 -13.71
CA THR A 53 0.82 -7.23 -14.35
C THR A 53 1.23 -6.05 -13.49
N GLN A 54 1.36 -6.26 -12.19
CA GLN A 54 1.65 -5.22 -11.19
C GLN A 54 0.55 -4.17 -11.09
N ARG A 55 -0.63 -4.47 -11.59
CA ARG A 55 -1.77 -3.58 -11.49
C ARG A 55 -2.51 -3.80 -10.18
N ARG A 56 -3.02 -2.71 -9.61
CA ARG A 56 -3.86 -2.75 -8.41
C ARG A 56 -5.04 -3.69 -8.65
N ARG A 57 -5.33 -4.51 -7.68
CA ARG A 57 -6.49 -5.40 -7.78
C ARG A 57 -7.79 -4.59 -7.65
N PRO A 58 -8.86 -5.01 -8.36
CA PRO A 58 -10.08 -4.19 -8.47
C PRO A 58 -10.73 -3.81 -7.15
N PHE A 59 -10.62 -4.66 -6.12
CA PHE A 59 -11.29 -4.42 -4.84
C PHE A 59 -10.41 -3.73 -3.81
N LEU A 60 -9.21 -3.30 -4.20
CA LEU A 60 -8.33 -2.58 -3.31
C LEU A 60 -8.16 -1.14 -3.77
N ARG A 61 -8.13 -0.23 -2.81
CA ARG A 61 -7.94 1.19 -3.08
C ARG A 61 -6.84 1.75 -2.20
N PHE A 62 -6.20 2.79 -2.70
CA PHE A 62 -5.15 3.50 -1.98
C PHE A 62 -5.64 4.90 -1.63
N PHE A 63 -5.50 5.26 -0.36
CA PHE A 63 -5.88 6.59 0.13
C PHE A 63 -4.73 7.19 0.93
N ALA A 64 -4.56 8.49 0.82
CA ALA A 64 -3.68 9.25 1.70
C ALA A 64 -4.09 10.70 1.66
N CYS A 65 -3.91 11.42 2.77
CA CYS A 65 -4.24 12.84 2.85
C CYS A 65 -5.67 13.13 2.39
N GLU A 66 -6.59 12.24 2.74
CA GLU A 66 -8.02 12.34 2.38
C GLU A 66 -8.29 12.29 0.88
N GLN A 67 -7.36 11.72 0.09
CA GLN A 67 -7.50 11.59 -1.35
C GLN A 67 -7.41 10.14 -1.77
N ASP A 68 -8.21 9.75 -2.76
CA ASP A 68 -8.13 8.45 -3.39
C ASP A 68 -6.99 8.48 -4.41
N LEU A 69 -5.96 7.70 -4.15
CA LEU A 69 -4.79 7.62 -5.03
C LEU A 69 -4.79 6.38 -5.91
N SER A 70 -5.91 5.64 -5.94
CA SER A 70 -5.99 4.35 -6.65
C SER A 70 -5.72 4.46 -8.14
N HIS A 71 -6.03 5.59 -8.73
CA HIS A 71 -5.88 5.80 -10.18
C HIS A 71 -4.62 6.58 -10.55
N GLU A 72 -3.79 6.92 -9.57
CA GLU A 72 -2.54 7.60 -9.86
C GLU A 72 -1.55 6.61 -10.48
N PRO A 73 -0.70 7.09 -11.41
CA PRO A 73 0.33 6.22 -11.99
C PRO A 73 1.23 5.63 -10.89
N PRO A 74 1.60 4.35 -10.99
CA PRO A 74 2.44 3.72 -9.97
C PRO A 74 3.80 4.41 -9.74
N ASP A 75 4.30 5.10 -10.73
CA ASP A 75 5.59 5.79 -10.64
C ASP A 75 5.47 7.27 -10.30
N ALA A 76 4.25 7.77 -10.11
CA ALA A 76 4.05 9.15 -9.68
C ALA A 76 4.46 9.29 -8.21
N PRO A 77 5.04 10.42 -7.83
CA PRO A 77 5.41 10.65 -6.43
C PRO A 77 4.17 10.64 -5.54
N LEU A 78 4.29 10.00 -4.38
CA LEU A 78 3.27 10.09 -3.34
C LEU A 78 3.33 11.47 -2.69
N PRO A 79 2.24 11.91 -2.04
CA PRO A 79 2.27 13.17 -1.30
C PRO A 79 3.44 13.22 -0.30
N ASP A 80 4.03 14.39 -0.14
CA ASP A 80 5.16 14.56 0.78
C ASP A 80 4.84 14.07 2.19
N ALA A 81 3.62 14.30 2.66
CA ALA A 81 3.22 13.84 3.99
C ALA A 81 3.31 12.33 4.14
N VAL A 82 3.07 11.58 3.06
CA VAL A 82 3.23 10.12 3.07
C VAL A 82 4.71 9.77 3.07
N ALA A 83 5.48 10.41 2.21
CA ALA A 83 6.93 10.14 2.09
C ALA A 83 7.66 10.38 3.41
N THR A 84 7.26 11.39 4.18
CA THR A 84 7.89 11.73 5.45
C THR A 84 7.37 10.90 6.63
N GLY A 85 6.27 10.18 6.44
CA GLY A 85 5.62 9.44 7.52
C GLY A 85 4.65 10.26 8.35
N ALA A 86 4.38 11.52 7.97
CA ALA A 86 3.42 12.36 8.68
C ALA A 86 1.99 11.83 8.52
N GLU A 87 1.67 11.30 7.34
CA GLU A 87 0.37 10.69 7.05
C GLU A 87 0.58 9.28 6.53
N PRO A 88 -0.27 8.32 6.91
CA PRO A 88 -0.13 6.96 6.43
C PRO A 88 -0.66 6.80 5.00
N LEU A 89 -0.14 5.80 4.30
CA LEU A 89 -0.77 5.29 3.10
C LEU A 89 -1.75 4.21 3.53
N LEU A 90 -3.02 4.40 3.19
CA LEU A 90 -4.07 3.47 3.56
C LEU A 90 -4.36 2.53 2.40
N VAL A 91 -4.26 1.24 2.64
CA VAL A 91 -4.73 0.22 1.70
C VAL A 91 -6.08 -0.25 2.21
N VAL A 92 -7.12 0.05 1.44
CA VAL A 92 -8.50 -0.21 1.86
C VAL A 92 -9.07 -1.31 0.99
N GLY A 93 -9.64 -2.32 1.61
CA GLY A 93 -10.35 -3.37 0.89
C GLY A 93 -11.80 -2.99 0.71
N ALA A 94 -12.24 -2.92 -0.55
CA ALA A 94 -13.65 -2.81 -0.84
C ALA A 94 -14.24 -4.22 -0.76
N ILE A 95 -14.86 -4.54 0.34
CA ILE A 95 -15.44 -5.86 0.53
C ILE A 95 -16.84 -5.86 -0.06
N ALA A 96 -17.04 -6.68 -1.09
CA ALA A 96 -18.35 -6.82 -1.70
C ALA A 96 -19.32 -7.42 -0.67
N GLY A 97 -20.42 -6.74 -0.46
CA GLY A 97 -21.46 -7.20 0.48
C GLY A 97 -21.17 -6.90 1.93
N GLY A 98 -20.14 -6.14 2.20
CA GLY A 98 -19.88 -5.83 3.60
C GLY A 98 -18.88 -4.79 3.74
#